data_77335decbd1008c8f265f462476e3068
#
_entry.id   77335decbd1008c8f265f462476e3068
#
_cell.length_a   1.000
_cell.length_b   1.000
_cell.length_c   1.000
_cell.angle_alpha   90.00
_cell.angle_beta   90.00
_cell.angle_gamma   90.00
#
_symmetry.space_group_name_H-M   'P 1'
#
loop_
_entity.id
_entity.type
_entity.pdbx_description
1 polymer ?
#
loop_
_entity_poly.entity_id
_entity_poly.type
_entity_poly.pdbx_seq_one_letter_code
_entity_poly.pdbx_strand_id
1 'polypeptide(L)'
;ALRIAIANVSAAQAKVETARIELNGKQSLFDEKVISDYELSVARNQLAVAQAELEQAKAQEANARNDLSYTEIKSPSNGVIGTLPYRIGALVGPTIEQPFTVVSDNSEMYAYFSISENKLRQFEARYGSIDRIISEMPPISLQLNNGSVYGKQGKIETISGIVNSTTGAVQIKALFPNVNRHLLSGTIGNVILQVLDTDAILIPMTATVELQDKIIAYRLKNGKAEAAYLTVDRLNDGNHFVVEQGLSVGDTLITEGVGQLKEGMIVTPKTTKP
;
A
#
# COMPACT_ATOMS: atom_id res chain seq x y z
N ALA A 1 33.13 -14.02 -25.50
CA ALA A 1 33.69 -13.27 -24.37
C ALA A 1 33.85 -14.19 -23.14
N LEU A 2 32.79 -14.80 -22.57
CA LEU A 2 32.87 -15.59 -21.33
C LEU A 2 33.85 -16.79 -21.41
N ARG A 3 33.83 -17.57 -22.47
CA ARG A 3 34.75 -18.70 -22.64
C ARG A 3 36.22 -18.29 -22.63
N ILE A 4 36.56 -17.12 -23.16
CA ILE A 4 37.92 -16.57 -23.13
C ILE A 4 38.29 -16.17 -21.71
N ALA A 5 37.37 -15.50 -20.98
CA ALA A 5 37.61 -15.10 -19.61
C ALA A 5 37.83 -16.32 -18.68
N ILE A 6 37.07 -17.37 -18.83
CA ILE A 6 37.28 -18.65 -18.10
C ILE A 6 38.65 -19.25 -18.36
N ALA A 7 39.07 -19.25 -19.64
CA ALA A 7 40.40 -19.76 -20.03
C ALA A 7 41.52 -18.91 -19.37
N ASN A 8 41.36 -17.59 -19.32
CA ASN A 8 42.31 -16.70 -18.66
C ASN A 8 42.42 -16.95 -17.14
N VAL A 9 41.28 -17.22 -16.47
CA VAL A 9 41.28 -17.62 -15.04
C VAL A 9 42.07 -18.91 -14.85
N SER A 10 41.84 -19.92 -15.72
CA SER A 10 42.56 -21.20 -15.62
C SER A 10 44.06 -21.03 -15.83
N ALA A 11 44.47 -20.15 -16.78
CA ALA A 11 45.88 -19.85 -17.01
C ALA A 11 46.52 -19.11 -15.84
N ALA A 12 45.83 -18.12 -15.26
CA ALA A 12 46.29 -17.40 -14.09
C ALA A 12 46.37 -18.33 -12.83
N GLN A 13 45.42 -19.24 -12.68
CA GLN A 13 45.46 -20.25 -11.60
C GLN A 13 46.70 -21.14 -11.72
N ALA A 14 47.06 -21.58 -12.90
CA ALA A 14 48.27 -22.37 -13.15
C ALA A 14 49.57 -21.59 -12.82
N LYS A 15 49.61 -20.28 -13.11
CA LYS A 15 50.73 -19.42 -12.72
C LYS A 15 50.86 -19.31 -11.19
N VAL A 16 49.73 -19.16 -10.46
CA VAL A 16 49.76 -19.14 -9.00
C VAL A 16 50.31 -20.44 -8.44
N GLU A 17 49.91 -21.56 -8.99
CA GLU A 17 50.40 -22.87 -8.54
C GLU A 17 51.92 -23.04 -8.81
N THR A 18 52.39 -22.61 -9.95
CA THR A 18 53.82 -22.58 -10.26
C THR A 18 54.61 -21.71 -9.27
N ALA A 19 54.17 -20.50 -9.04
CA ALA A 19 54.80 -19.58 -8.08
C ALA A 19 54.77 -20.13 -6.66
N ARG A 20 53.71 -20.84 -6.29
CA ARG A 20 53.57 -21.53 -5.00
C ARG A 20 54.58 -22.66 -4.83
N ILE A 21 54.77 -23.47 -5.86
CA ILE A 21 55.76 -24.56 -5.86
C ILE A 21 57.18 -23.96 -5.73
N GLU A 22 57.48 -22.89 -6.46
CA GLU A 22 58.77 -22.19 -6.39
C GLU A 22 59.01 -21.63 -4.96
N LEU A 23 58.00 -20.96 -4.38
CA LEU A 23 58.12 -20.45 -3.03
C LEU A 23 58.37 -21.57 -2.01
N ASN A 24 57.63 -22.69 -2.10
CA ASN A 24 57.84 -23.83 -1.19
C ASN A 24 59.25 -24.40 -1.32
N GLY A 25 59.76 -24.55 -2.56
CA GLY A 25 61.13 -24.99 -2.81
C GLY A 25 62.18 -24.02 -2.21
N LYS A 26 62.00 -22.70 -2.44
CA LYS A 26 62.88 -21.68 -1.85
C LYS A 26 62.77 -21.64 -0.33
N GLN A 27 61.59 -21.85 0.27
CA GLN A 27 61.41 -21.91 1.71
C GLN A 27 62.25 -23.08 2.33
N SER A 28 62.21 -24.27 1.70
CA SER A 28 62.98 -25.41 2.16
C SER A 28 64.50 -25.13 2.12
N LEU A 29 64.99 -24.51 1.02
CA LEU A 29 66.42 -24.13 0.90
C LEU A 29 66.82 -23.02 1.90
N PHE A 30 65.91 -22.11 2.22
CA PHE A 30 66.16 -21.09 3.24
C PHE A 30 66.25 -21.70 4.64
N ASP A 31 65.41 -22.66 4.97
CA ASP A 31 65.39 -23.36 6.27
C ASP A 31 66.70 -24.13 6.44
N GLU A 32 67.27 -24.66 5.34
CA GLU A 32 68.57 -25.32 5.30
C GLU A 32 69.76 -24.31 5.26
N LYS A 33 69.49 -23.00 5.23
CA LYS A 33 70.47 -21.90 5.15
C LYS A 33 71.31 -21.85 3.85
N VAL A 34 70.75 -22.36 2.77
CA VAL A 34 71.39 -22.44 1.47
C VAL A 34 71.18 -21.13 0.69
N ILE A 35 70.04 -20.44 0.87
CA ILE A 35 69.73 -19.18 0.18
C ILE A 35 69.57 -18.02 1.14
N SER A 36 69.61 -16.79 0.62
CA SER A 36 69.41 -15.57 1.34
C SER A 36 67.93 -15.25 1.58
N ASP A 37 67.61 -14.44 2.63
CA ASP A 37 66.27 -13.90 2.85
C ASP A 37 65.74 -13.07 1.68
N TYR A 38 66.65 -12.44 0.93
CA TYR A 38 66.32 -11.70 -0.28
C TYR A 38 65.69 -12.61 -1.36
N GLU A 39 66.31 -13.78 -1.63
CA GLU A 39 65.78 -14.75 -2.62
C GLU A 39 64.43 -15.32 -2.22
N LEU A 40 64.21 -15.58 -0.95
CA LEU A 40 62.92 -16.02 -0.41
C LEU A 40 61.85 -14.91 -0.54
N SER A 41 62.24 -13.67 -0.25
CA SER A 41 61.33 -12.52 -0.39
C SER A 41 60.93 -12.28 -1.83
N VAL A 42 61.85 -12.48 -2.78
CA VAL A 42 61.54 -12.42 -4.23
C VAL A 42 60.50 -13.46 -4.62
N ALA A 43 60.60 -14.71 -4.14
CA ALA A 43 59.65 -15.76 -4.44
C ALA A 43 58.26 -15.48 -3.79
N ARG A 44 58.22 -14.90 -2.59
CA ARG A 44 56.98 -14.46 -1.95
C ARG A 44 56.27 -13.36 -2.79
N ASN A 45 57.04 -12.38 -3.26
CA ASN A 45 56.54 -11.32 -4.10
C ASN A 45 56.01 -11.86 -5.46
N GLN A 46 56.70 -12.83 -6.07
CA GLN A 46 56.24 -13.49 -7.30
C GLN A 46 54.90 -14.19 -7.10
N LEU A 47 54.71 -14.89 -5.95
CA LEU A 47 53.41 -15.49 -5.62
C LEU A 47 52.35 -14.42 -5.43
N ALA A 48 52.65 -13.32 -4.76
CA ALA A 48 51.69 -12.23 -4.57
C ALA A 48 51.27 -11.57 -5.88
N VAL A 49 52.21 -11.40 -6.82
CA VAL A 49 51.90 -10.88 -8.17
C VAL A 49 51.00 -11.88 -8.93
N ALA A 50 51.31 -13.17 -8.92
CA ALA A 50 50.50 -14.19 -9.57
C ALA A 50 49.07 -14.26 -8.99
N GLN A 51 48.94 -14.11 -7.68
CA GLN A 51 47.62 -14.03 -7.00
C GLN A 51 46.83 -12.81 -7.44
N ALA A 52 47.47 -11.65 -7.57
CA ALA A 52 46.84 -10.43 -8.07
C ALA A 52 46.36 -10.58 -9.53
N GLU A 53 47.16 -11.21 -10.38
CA GLU A 53 46.77 -11.54 -11.75
C GLU A 53 45.56 -12.49 -11.81
N LEU A 54 45.49 -13.47 -10.93
CA LEU A 54 44.35 -14.37 -10.79
C LEU A 54 43.07 -13.61 -10.40
N GLU A 55 43.15 -12.73 -9.40
CA GLU A 55 42.01 -11.92 -9.00
C GLU A 55 41.55 -10.97 -10.13
N GLN A 56 42.46 -10.40 -10.87
CA GLN A 56 42.15 -9.62 -12.08
C GLN A 56 41.38 -10.46 -13.11
N ALA A 57 41.87 -11.68 -13.41
CA ALA A 57 41.22 -12.58 -14.35
C ALA A 57 39.82 -13.00 -13.88
N LYS A 58 39.61 -13.25 -12.58
CA LYS A 58 38.30 -13.53 -12.00
C LYS A 58 37.35 -12.36 -12.13
N ALA A 59 37.81 -11.14 -11.94
CA ALA A 59 37.01 -9.93 -12.12
C ALA A 59 36.56 -9.79 -13.60
N GLN A 60 37.44 -10.10 -14.55
CA GLN A 60 37.08 -10.13 -15.98
C GLN A 60 36.06 -11.22 -16.31
N GLU A 61 36.18 -12.41 -15.68
CA GLU A 61 35.18 -13.48 -15.84
C GLU A 61 33.82 -13.04 -15.28
N ALA A 62 33.78 -12.43 -14.09
CA ALA A 62 32.56 -11.93 -13.50
C ALA A 62 31.86 -10.90 -14.39
N ASN A 63 32.61 -9.96 -14.97
CA ASN A 63 32.07 -9.00 -15.94
C ASN A 63 31.50 -9.69 -17.20
N ALA A 64 32.23 -10.62 -17.79
CA ALA A 64 31.77 -11.36 -18.96
C ALA A 64 30.55 -12.26 -18.66
N ARG A 65 30.43 -12.75 -17.45
CA ARG A 65 29.25 -13.50 -16.97
C ARG A 65 28.03 -12.59 -16.77
N ASN A 66 28.24 -11.39 -16.22
CA ASN A 66 27.19 -10.37 -16.11
C ASN A 66 26.67 -9.95 -17.48
N ASP A 67 27.58 -9.69 -18.46
CA ASP A 67 27.18 -9.36 -19.82
C ASP A 67 26.32 -10.47 -20.44
N LEU A 68 26.68 -11.73 -20.22
CA LEU A 68 25.89 -12.87 -20.68
C LEU A 68 24.53 -12.92 -20.00
N SER A 69 24.42 -12.57 -18.72
CA SER A 69 23.16 -12.61 -17.99
C SER A 69 22.11 -11.66 -18.57
N TYR A 70 22.53 -10.54 -19.14
CA TYR A 70 21.63 -9.59 -19.82
C TYR A 70 21.05 -10.10 -21.15
N THR A 71 21.59 -11.20 -21.68
CA THR A 71 21.03 -11.83 -22.90
C THR A 71 19.84 -12.75 -22.58
N GLU A 72 19.61 -13.08 -21.32
CA GLU A 72 18.47 -13.87 -20.83
C GLU A 72 17.65 -13.04 -19.87
N ILE A 73 16.55 -12.46 -20.37
CA ILE A 73 15.68 -11.60 -19.57
C ILE A 73 14.71 -12.46 -18.77
N LYS A 74 14.85 -12.42 -17.44
CA LYS A 74 13.98 -13.13 -16.49
C LYS A 74 13.07 -12.16 -15.75
N SER A 75 11.87 -12.61 -15.44
CA SER A 75 10.97 -11.84 -14.57
C SER A 75 11.55 -11.74 -13.16
N PRO A 76 11.62 -10.53 -12.56
CA PRO A 76 12.10 -10.35 -11.19
C PRO A 76 11.08 -10.80 -10.14
N SER A 77 9.81 -10.98 -10.52
CA SER A 77 8.71 -11.35 -9.62
C SER A 77 7.72 -12.29 -10.31
N ASN A 78 6.92 -12.97 -9.50
CA ASN A 78 5.76 -13.70 -9.98
C ASN A 78 4.66 -12.69 -10.35
N GLY A 79 3.98 -12.91 -11.48
CA GLY A 79 2.94 -11.99 -11.90
C GLY A 79 2.38 -12.28 -13.27
N VAL A 80 1.60 -11.36 -13.78
CA VAL A 80 1.03 -11.39 -15.14
C VAL A 80 1.85 -10.45 -16.01
N ILE A 81 2.32 -10.99 -17.14
CA ILE A 81 3.04 -10.23 -18.15
C ILE A 81 2.03 -9.36 -18.93
N GLY A 82 2.35 -8.09 -19.09
CA GLY A 82 1.62 -7.16 -19.92
C GLY A 82 1.88 -7.36 -21.41
N THR A 83 1.70 -6.31 -22.19
CA THR A 83 1.99 -6.32 -23.62
C THR A 83 3.48 -6.41 -23.89
N LEU A 84 3.85 -7.12 -24.95
CA LEU A 84 5.22 -7.20 -25.48
C LEU A 84 5.30 -6.32 -26.74
N PRO A 85 5.82 -5.08 -26.64
CA PRO A 85 5.89 -4.18 -27.79
C PRO A 85 6.90 -4.61 -28.84
N TYR A 86 7.91 -5.39 -28.42
CA TYR A 86 8.97 -5.83 -29.31
C TYR A 86 8.69 -7.24 -29.87
N ARG A 87 8.87 -7.41 -31.18
CA ARG A 87 8.73 -8.70 -31.88
C ARG A 87 10.08 -9.38 -32.04
N ILE A 88 10.05 -10.68 -32.34
CA ILE A 88 11.25 -11.44 -32.67
C ILE A 88 11.97 -10.77 -33.84
N GLY A 89 13.28 -10.53 -33.69
CA GLY A 89 14.10 -9.81 -34.62
C GLY A 89 14.25 -8.32 -34.34
N ALA A 90 13.55 -7.75 -33.41
CA ALA A 90 13.76 -6.37 -32.96
C ALA A 90 15.09 -6.24 -32.20
N LEU A 91 15.81 -5.15 -32.46
CA LEU A 91 17.00 -4.81 -31.72
C LEU A 91 16.58 -4.19 -30.39
N VAL A 92 16.98 -4.80 -29.29
CA VAL A 92 16.73 -4.32 -27.92
C VAL A 92 18.05 -4.10 -27.20
N GLY A 93 18.09 -3.12 -26.30
CA GLY A 93 19.30 -2.76 -25.56
C GLY A 93 19.00 -1.81 -24.40
N PRO A 94 20.00 -1.36 -23.64
CA PRO A 94 19.82 -0.51 -22.48
C PRO A 94 19.17 0.87 -22.76
N THR A 95 19.16 1.29 -24.01
CA THR A 95 18.70 2.62 -24.47
C THR A 95 17.29 2.61 -25.07
N ILE A 96 16.53 1.52 -24.91
CA ILE A 96 15.15 1.46 -25.42
C ILE A 96 14.26 2.41 -24.62
N GLU A 97 13.41 3.18 -25.32
CA GLU A 97 12.50 4.16 -24.69
C GLU A 97 11.38 3.50 -23.89
N GLN A 98 10.90 2.33 -24.33
CA GLN A 98 9.83 1.60 -23.68
C GLN A 98 10.36 0.35 -22.99
N PRO A 99 9.83 -0.02 -21.83
CA PRO A 99 10.21 -1.26 -21.17
C PRO A 99 9.86 -2.46 -22.05
N PHE A 100 10.67 -3.53 -21.94
CA PHE A 100 10.47 -4.78 -22.70
C PHE A 100 9.09 -5.38 -22.40
N THR A 101 8.67 -5.33 -21.16
CA THR A 101 7.31 -5.65 -20.70
C THR A 101 7.15 -5.15 -19.24
N VAL A 102 5.92 -5.14 -18.77
CA VAL A 102 5.60 -4.89 -17.36
C VAL A 102 5.04 -6.17 -16.77
N VAL A 103 5.59 -6.60 -15.65
CA VAL A 103 5.06 -7.73 -14.88
C VAL A 103 4.30 -7.16 -13.68
N SER A 104 3.01 -7.47 -13.56
CA SER A 104 2.16 -7.02 -12.46
C SER A 104 1.87 -8.20 -11.54
N ASP A 105 2.26 -8.06 -10.27
CA ASP A 105 1.76 -8.96 -9.23
C ASP A 105 0.40 -8.43 -8.75
N ASN A 106 -0.64 -9.14 -9.14
CA ASN A 106 -2.02 -8.80 -8.81
C ASN A 106 -2.58 -9.74 -7.73
N SER A 107 -1.76 -10.39 -6.93
CA SER A 107 -2.21 -11.27 -5.83
C SER A 107 -2.88 -10.47 -4.71
N GLU A 108 -2.39 -9.27 -4.49
CA GLU A 108 -2.89 -8.29 -3.55
C GLU A 108 -3.03 -6.94 -4.25
N MET A 109 -4.08 -6.19 -3.92
CA MET A 109 -4.34 -4.90 -4.53
C MET A 109 -4.41 -3.80 -3.48
N TYR A 110 -3.71 -2.72 -3.75
CA TYR A 110 -3.74 -1.53 -2.93
C TYR A 110 -4.76 -0.54 -3.47
N ALA A 111 -5.75 -0.21 -2.66
CA ALA A 111 -6.67 0.89 -2.95
C ALA A 111 -6.18 2.16 -2.26
N TYR A 112 -5.97 3.21 -3.04
CA TYR A 112 -5.62 4.53 -2.55
C TYR A 112 -6.85 5.41 -2.62
N PHE A 113 -7.29 5.94 -1.49
CA PHE A 113 -8.40 6.87 -1.41
C PHE A 113 -8.10 7.98 -0.41
N SER A 114 -8.89 9.03 -0.45
CA SER A 114 -8.68 10.19 0.43
C SER A 114 -9.93 10.47 1.23
N ILE A 115 -9.74 10.88 2.47
CA ILE A 115 -10.80 11.42 3.33
C ILE A 115 -10.45 12.85 3.72
N SER A 116 -11.45 13.66 4.08
CA SER A 116 -11.20 15.00 4.60
C SER A 116 -10.53 14.95 5.98
N GLU A 117 -9.74 15.97 6.31
CA GLU A 117 -9.14 16.10 7.64
C GLU A 117 -10.19 16.04 8.75
N ASN A 118 -11.36 16.67 8.55
CA ASN A 118 -12.45 16.64 9.54
C ASN A 118 -12.93 15.21 9.79
N LYS A 119 -13.02 14.37 8.75
CA LYS A 119 -13.42 12.96 8.90
C LYS A 119 -12.36 12.16 9.64
N LEU A 120 -11.09 12.42 9.38
CA LEU A 120 -10.00 11.81 10.14
C LEU A 120 -10.08 12.19 11.63
N ARG A 121 -10.33 13.46 11.95
CA ARG A 121 -10.48 13.90 13.36
C ARG A 121 -11.68 13.26 14.07
N GLN A 122 -12.77 13.03 13.36
CA GLN A 122 -13.90 12.25 13.90
C GLN A 122 -13.47 10.80 14.22
N PHE A 123 -12.69 10.18 13.35
CA PHE A 123 -12.15 8.85 13.63
C PHE A 123 -11.16 8.87 14.79
N GLU A 124 -10.28 9.86 14.89
CA GLU A 124 -9.36 10.02 16.02
C GLU A 124 -10.10 10.21 17.35
N ALA A 125 -11.16 11.01 17.35
CA ALA A 125 -12.01 11.20 18.54
C ALA A 125 -12.66 9.89 18.99
N ARG A 126 -13.00 9.01 18.05
CA ARG A 126 -13.65 7.73 18.32
C ARG A 126 -12.67 6.63 18.73
N TYR A 127 -11.56 6.48 18.03
CA TYR A 127 -10.58 5.40 18.21
C TYR A 127 -9.38 5.83 19.06
N GLY A 128 -9.17 7.12 19.26
CA GLY A 128 -8.12 7.71 20.09
C GLY A 128 -6.82 8.03 19.37
N SER A 129 -6.40 7.22 18.38
CA SER A 129 -5.17 7.48 17.62
C SER A 129 -5.22 6.86 16.23
N ILE A 130 -4.34 7.32 15.33
CA ILE A 130 -4.21 6.76 13.97
C ILE A 130 -3.90 5.26 14.00
N ASP A 131 -3.01 4.82 14.88
CA ASP A 131 -2.63 3.41 14.99
C ASP A 131 -3.82 2.53 15.41
N ARG A 132 -4.68 3.05 16.29
CA ARG A 132 -5.91 2.37 16.66
C ARG A 132 -6.94 2.37 15.54
N ILE A 133 -7.06 3.44 14.77
CA ILE A 133 -7.91 3.45 13.57
C ILE A 133 -7.49 2.31 12.64
N ILE A 134 -6.19 2.15 12.37
CA ILE A 134 -5.67 1.08 11.49
C ILE A 134 -5.98 -0.32 12.05
N SER A 135 -5.86 -0.51 13.37
CA SER A 135 -6.00 -1.83 14.00
C SER A 135 -7.45 -2.22 14.32
N GLU A 136 -8.31 -1.26 14.70
CA GLU A 136 -9.64 -1.49 15.25
C GLU A 136 -10.78 -1.18 14.27
N MET A 137 -10.50 -0.41 13.20
CA MET A 137 -11.52 -0.11 12.18
C MET A 137 -12.03 -1.41 11.53
N PRO A 138 -13.36 -1.55 11.38
CA PRO A 138 -13.94 -2.70 10.70
C PRO A 138 -13.39 -2.86 9.28
N PRO A 139 -13.37 -4.10 8.76
CA PRO A 139 -12.99 -4.34 7.38
C PRO A 139 -13.81 -3.49 6.40
N ILE A 140 -13.14 -2.98 5.38
CA ILE A 140 -13.72 -2.07 4.40
C ILE A 140 -14.14 -2.83 3.13
N SER A 141 -15.14 -2.32 2.43
CA SER A 141 -15.63 -2.89 1.19
C SER A 141 -15.25 -2.01 0.00
N LEU A 142 -15.09 -2.62 -1.17
CA LEU A 142 -14.79 -1.93 -2.42
C LEU A 142 -15.98 -2.08 -3.38
N GLN A 143 -16.56 -0.97 -3.78
CA GLN A 143 -17.58 -0.92 -4.82
C GLN A 143 -16.92 -0.58 -6.15
N LEU A 144 -17.10 -1.44 -7.14
CA LEU A 144 -16.58 -1.23 -8.48
C LEU A 144 -17.45 -0.25 -9.28
N ASN A 145 -16.92 0.28 -10.39
CA ASN A 145 -17.64 1.26 -11.23
C ASN A 145 -18.97 0.75 -11.82
N ASN A 146 -19.15 -0.57 -11.91
CA ASN A 146 -20.42 -1.17 -12.34
C ASN A 146 -21.46 -1.26 -11.21
N GLY A 147 -21.17 -0.69 -10.02
CA GLY A 147 -22.02 -0.73 -8.85
C GLY A 147 -21.92 -2.00 -8.01
N SER A 148 -21.26 -3.05 -8.48
CA SER A 148 -21.09 -4.28 -7.72
C SER A 148 -20.09 -4.11 -6.58
N VAL A 149 -20.35 -4.76 -5.45
CA VAL A 149 -19.40 -4.78 -4.32
C VAL A 149 -18.46 -5.97 -4.51
N TYR A 150 -17.16 -5.69 -4.39
CA TYR A 150 -16.15 -6.73 -4.45
C TYR A 150 -16.30 -7.72 -3.30
N GLY A 151 -16.30 -9.01 -3.61
CA GLY A 151 -16.65 -10.09 -2.66
C GLY A 151 -15.63 -10.36 -1.56
N LYS A 152 -14.51 -9.63 -1.52
CA LYS A 152 -13.52 -9.69 -0.44
C LYS A 152 -13.39 -8.33 0.22
N GLN A 153 -13.33 -8.35 1.54
CA GLN A 153 -13.10 -7.14 2.33
C GLN A 153 -11.62 -6.82 2.40
N GLY A 154 -11.33 -5.53 2.43
CA GLY A 154 -9.98 -4.99 2.63
C GLY A 154 -9.76 -4.50 4.04
N LYS A 155 -8.50 -4.18 4.34
CA LYS A 155 -8.07 -3.58 5.61
C LYS A 155 -7.26 -2.32 5.32
N ILE A 156 -7.40 -1.32 6.17
CA ILE A 156 -6.53 -0.15 6.15
C ILE A 156 -5.13 -0.59 6.56
N GLU A 157 -4.14 -0.26 5.75
CA GLU A 157 -2.74 -0.56 6.01
C GLU A 157 -2.00 0.68 6.52
N THR A 158 -2.29 1.83 5.90
CA THR A 158 -1.60 3.06 6.24
C THR A 158 -2.52 4.27 6.07
N ILE A 159 -2.42 5.20 7.00
CA ILE A 159 -3.01 6.55 6.91
C ILE A 159 -1.85 7.53 6.82
N SER A 160 -1.87 8.42 5.82
CA SER A 160 -0.83 9.44 5.65
C SER A 160 -0.79 10.37 6.86
N GLY A 161 0.40 10.62 7.39
CA GLY A 161 0.62 11.64 8.41
C GLY A 161 0.65 13.07 7.86
N ILE A 162 0.35 13.27 6.56
CA ILE A 162 0.41 14.56 5.90
C ILE A 162 -0.95 14.87 5.27
N VAL A 163 -1.48 16.05 5.59
CA VAL A 163 -2.67 16.60 4.95
C VAL A 163 -2.24 17.31 3.67
N ASN A 164 -2.89 17.01 2.56
CA ASN A 164 -2.68 17.77 1.32
C ASN A 164 -3.23 19.19 1.49
N SER A 165 -2.36 20.18 1.48
CA SER A 165 -2.72 21.59 1.76
C SER A 165 -3.67 22.21 0.73
N THR A 166 -3.72 21.65 -0.49
CA THR A 166 -4.60 22.15 -1.56
C THR A 166 -6.03 21.62 -1.42
N THR A 167 -6.18 20.36 -1.00
CA THR A 167 -7.49 19.68 -0.96
C THR A 167 -8.03 19.48 0.45
N GLY A 168 -7.21 19.69 1.49
CA GLY A 168 -7.57 19.38 2.89
C GLY A 168 -7.83 17.89 3.13
N ALA A 169 -7.26 17.02 2.28
CA ALA A 169 -7.51 15.60 2.33
C ALA A 169 -6.29 14.80 2.82
N VAL A 170 -6.55 13.70 3.50
CA VAL A 170 -5.56 12.73 3.96
C VAL A 170 -5.68 11.46 3.14
N GLN A 171 -4.57 10.98 2.61
CA GLN A 171 -4.54 9.76 1.82
C GLN A 171 -4.49 8.52 2.72
N ILE A 172 -5.30 7.55 2.37
CA ILE A 172 -5.35 6.23 3.01
C ILE A 172 -5.00 5.17 1.98
N LYS A 173 -4.22 4.20 2.41
CA LYS A 173 -3.86 3.00 1.66
C LYS A 173 -4.52 1.81 2.32
N ALA A 174 -5.28 1.04 1.55
CA ALA A 174 -5.93 -0.17 2.01
C ALA A 174 -5.53 -1.37 1.15
N LEU A 175 -5.39 -2.51 1.78
CA LEU A 175 -5.04 -3.78 1.16
C LEU A 175 -6.30 -4.61 0.92
N PHE A 176 -6.50 -5.07 -0.31
CA PHE A 176 -7.55 -6.01 -0.70
C PHE A 176 -6.94 -7.30 -1.24
N PRO A 177 -7.30 -8.47 -0.68
CA PRO A 177 -6.89 -9.75 -1.23
C PRO A 177 -7.47 -9.95 -2.63
N ASN A 178 -6.66 -10.35 -3.61
CA ASN A 178 -7.10 -10.53 -5.00
C ASN A 178 -6.73 -11.91 -5.55
N VAL A 179 -7.04 -12.95 -4.79
CA VAL A 179 -6.68 -14.34 -5.10
C VAL A 179 -7.10 -14.76 -6.52
N ASN A 180 -8.27 -14.32 -6.95
CA ASN A 180 -8.82 -14.64 -8.27
C ASN A 180 -8.37 -13.65 -9.36
N ARG A 181 -7.54 -12.67 -9.06
CA ARG A 181 -7.01 -11.67 -10.00
C ARG A 181 -8.09 -10.90 -10.78
N HIS A 182 -9.28 -10.71 -10.16
CA HIS A 182 -10.39 -9.99 -10.77
C HIS A 182 -10.16 -8.47 -10.78
N LEU A 183 -9.39 -7.96 -9.81
CA LEU A 183 -9.00 -6.56 -9.78
C LEU A 183 -7.73 -6.38 -10.60
N LEU A 184 -7.71 -5.36 -11.42
CA LEU A 184 -6.56 -4.98 -12.23
C LEU A 184 -5.99 -3.65 -11.72
N SER A 185 -4.69 -3.48 -11.87
CA SER A 185 -4.04 -2.20 -11.58
C SER A 185 -4.64 -1.10 -12.46
N GLY A 186 -4.95 0.06 -11.85
CA GLY A 186 -5.64 1.17 -12.53
C GLY A 186 -7.17 1.09 -12.47
N THR A 187 -7.76 0.05 -11.87
CA THR A 187 -9.21 0.00 -11.63
C THR A 187 -9.61 1.11 -10.67
N ILE A 188 -10.71 1.81 -10.98
CA ILE A 188 -11.29 2.85 -10.16
C ILE A 188 -12.55 2.30 -9.49
N GLY A 189 -12.81 2.72 -8.26
CA GLY A 189 -13.99 2.32 -7.48
C GLY A 189 -14.18 3.20 -6.26
N ASN A 190 -15.22 2.93 -5.49
CA ASN A 190 -15.53 3.61 -4.24
C ASN A 190 -15.21 2.69 -3.06
N VAL A 191 -14.50 3.21 -2.06
CA VAL A 191 -14.27 2.51 -0.80
C VAL A 191 -15.41 2.81 0.15
N ILE A 192 -16.04 1.76 0.66
CA ILE A 192 -17.13 1.87 1.65
C ILE A 192 -16.52 1.61 3.02
N LEU A 193 -16.50 2.65 3.85
CA LEU A 193 -16.10 2.58 5.24
C LEU A 193 -17.34 2.31 6.08
N GLN A 194 -17.35 1.19 6.81
CA GLN A 194 -18.41 0.88 7.75
C GLN A 194 -18.03 1.44 9.13
N VAL A 195 -18.86 2.30 9.67
CA VAL A 195 -18.68 2.83 11.02
C VAL A 195 -19.84 2.28 11.87
N LEU A 196 -19.50 1.45 12.84
CA LEU A 196 -20.50 0.93 13.77
C LEU A 196 -20.74 1.99 14.86
N ASP A 197 -21.94 2.48 14.95
CA ASP A 197 -22.37 3.37 16.03
C ASP A 197 -23.46 2.69 16.84
N THR A 198 -23.12 2.25 18.05
CA THR A 198 -24.04 1.49 18.93
C THR A 198 -25.03 2.38 19.66
N ASP A 199 -24.72 3.67 19.81
CA ASP A 199 -25.52 4.62 20.58
C ASP A 199 -26.20 5.67 19.69
N ALA A 200 -26.21 5.44 18.36
CA ALA A 200 -26.79 6.37 17.40
C ALA A 200 -28.32 6.46 17.55
N ILE A 201 -28.83 7.69 17.64
CA ILE A 201 -30.25 7.96 17.54
C ILE A 201 -30.61 8.09 16.07
N LEU A 202 -31.44 7.16 15.58
CA LEU A 202 -31.95 7.17 14.22
C LEU A 202 -33.33 7.78 14.17
N ILE A 203 -33.53 8.74 13.28
CA ILE A 203 -34.85 9.35 13.04
C ILE A 203 -35.17 9.31 11.55
N PRO A 204 -36.44 9.07 11.19
CA PRO A 204 -36.84 9.14 9.79
C PRO A 204 -36.74 10.59 9.28
N MET A 205 -36.27 10.78 8.05
CA MET A 205 -36.17 12.11 7.42
C MET A 205 -37.53 12.82 7.38
N THR A 206 -38.63 12.07 7.32
CA THR A 206 -40.00 12.61 7.34
C THR A 206 -40.38 13.29 8.67
N ALA A 207 -39.67 12.98 9.76
CA ALA A 207 -39.85 13.62 11.07
C ALA A 207 -39.11 14.96 11.22
N THR A 208 -38.45 15.43 10.16
CA THR A 208 -37.63 16.64 10.18
C THR A 208 -38.13 17.67 9.18
N VAL A 209 -37.83 18.92 9.47
CA VAL A 209 -38.04 20.07 8.55
C VAL A 209 -36.71 20.78 8.39
N GLU A 210 -36.34 21.04 7.15
CA GLU A 210 -35.18 21.87 6.80
C GLU A 210 -35.62 23.32 6.74
N LEU A 211 -35.12 24.14 7.65
CA LEU A 211 -35.37 25.56 7.72
C LEU A 211 -34.06 26.34 7.55
N GLN A 212 -33.87 26.94 6.40
CA GLN A 212 -32.60 27.54 5.98
C GLN A 212 -31.49 26.45 6.05
N ASP A 213 -30.40 26.67 6.76
CA ASP A 213 -29.30 25.69 6.88
C ASP A 213 -29.42 24.79 8.13
N LYS A 214 -30.62 24.73 8.78
CA LYS A 214 -30.83 23.95 10.00
C LYS A 214 -31.88 22.88 9.82
N ILE A 215 -31.56 21.70 10.31
CA ILE A 215 -32.51 20.59 10.41
C ILE A 215 -33.17 20.62 11.78
N ILE A 216 -34.49 20.64 11.79
CA ILE A 216 -35.31 20.77 12.98
C ILE A 216 -36.23 19.54 13.08
N ALA A 217 -36.31 18.93 14.26
CA ALA A 217 -37.37 18.01 14.60
C ALA A 217 -38.23 18.61 15.73
N TYR A 218 -39.52 18.21 15.81
CA TYR A 218 -40.38 18.64 16.88
C TYR A 218 -40.55 17.53 17.91
N ARG A 219 -40.20 17.84 19.17
CA ARG A 219 -40.45 16.97 20.34
C ARG A 219 -41.82 17.30 20.92
N LEU A 220 -42.52 16.26 21.37
CA LEU A 220 -43.73 16.44 22.16
C LEU A 220 -43.36 16.57 23.63
N LYS A 221 -43.58 17.76 24.23
CA LYS A 221 -43.35 18.03 25.65
C LYS A 221 -44.57 18.73 26.25
N ASN A 222 -45.14 18.14 27.26
CA ASN A 222 -46.35 18.65 27.92
C ASN A 222 -47.51 18.96 26.97
N GLY A 223 -47.74 18.13 25.93
CA GLY A 223 -48.77 18.32 24.92
C GLY A 223 -48.53 19.43 23.91
N LYS A 224 -47.32 19.98 23.86
CA LYS A 224 -46.91 21.03 22.93
C LYS A 224 -45.72 20.58 22.10
N ALA A 225 -45.64 21.10 20.86
CA ALA A 225 -44.50 20.92 19.98
C ALA A 225 -43.37 21.86 20.42
N GLU A 226 -42.21 21.30 20.73
CA GLU A 226 -40.97 22.01 21.02
C GLU A 226 -39.96 21.73 19.93
N ALA A 227 -39.42 22.78 19.27
CA ALA A 227 -38.46 22.62 18.21
C ALA A 227 -37.07 22.25 18.76
N ALA A 228 -36.51 21.17 18.26
CA ALA A 228 -35.15 20.74 18.53
C ALA A 228 -34.28 20.96 17.27
N TYR A 229 -33.26 21.76 17.41
CA TYR A 229 -32.25 21.96 16.33
C TYR A 229 -31.28 20.78 16.35
N LEU A 230 -31.15 20.12 15.19
CA LEU A 230 -30.38 18.89 15.11
C LEU A 230 -29.09 19.10 14.33
N THR A 231 -28.03 18.49 14.80
CA THR A 231 -26.87 18.14 14.00
C THR A 231 -27.00 16.69 13.57
N VAL A 232 -27.09 16.44 12.27
CA VAL A 232 -27.36 15.10 11.74
C VAL A 232 -26.39 14.73 10.65
N ASP A 233 -26.11 13.44 10.52
CA ASP A 233 -25.46 12.84 9.35
C ASP A 233 -26.50 12.02 8.57
N ARG A 234 -26.40 12.03 7.23
CA ARG A 234 -27.32 11.27 6.37
C ARG A 234 -26.89 9.81 6.32
N LEU A 235 -27.80 8.91 6.65
CA LEU A 235 -27.57 7.49 6.43
C LEU A 235 -27.69 7.16 4.93
N ASN A 236 -26.85 6.23 4.47
CA ASN A 236 -26.84 5.83 3.04
C ASN A 236 -28.10 5.08 2.58
N ASP A 237 -29.08 4.86 3.45
CA ASP A 237 -30.38 4.27 3.12
C ASP A 237 -31.35 5.28 2.48
N GLY A 238 -30.99 6.57 2.51
CA GLY A 238 -31.77 7.67 1.96
C GLY A 238 -33.05 8.01 2.70
N ASN A 239 -33.34 7.36 3.83
CA ASN A 239 -34.60 7.52 4.57
C ASN A 239 -34.42 7.99 6.02
N HIS A 240 -33.22 7.84 6.58
CA HIS A 240 -32.94 8.15 7.99
C HIS A 240 -31.79 9.12 8.15
N PHE A 241 -31.87 9.89 9.21
CA PHE A 241 -30.76 10.67 9.76
C PHE A 241 -30.21 10.01 11.02
N VAL A 242 -28.90 10.04 11.15
CA VAL A 242 -28.21 9.78 12.40
C VAL A 242 -28.08 11.11 13.13
N VAL A 243 -28.64 11.20 14.33
CA VAL A 243 -28.59 12.42 15.14
C VAL A 243 -27.33 12.41 15.99
N GLU A 244 -26.46 13.39 15.74
CA GLU A 244 -25.25 13.60 16.55
C GLU A 244 -25.54 14.48 17.78
N GLN A 245 -26.40 15.48 17.62
CA GLN A 245 -26.77 16.42 18.69
C GLN A 245 -28.20 16.91 18.51
N GLY A 246 -28.83 17.26 19.64
CA GLY A 246 -30.16 17.91 19.70
C GLY A 246 -31.30 17.03 20.17
N LEU A 247 -31.10 15.70 20.25
CA LEU A 247 -32.09 14.77 20.85
C LEU A 247 -31.45 13.90 21.91
N SER A 248 -32.29 13.39 22.80
CA SER A 248 -31.90 12.41 23.82
C SER A 248 -32.75 11.16 23.72
N VAL A 249 -32.19 10.03 24.14
CA VAL A 249 -32.94 8.76 24.21
C VAL A 249 -34.11 8.93 25.13
N GLY A 250 -35.32 8.61 24.65
CA GLY A 250 -36.60 8.81 25.39
C GLY A 250 -37.40 10.02 24.94
N ASP A 251 -36.86 10.90 24.11
CA ASP A 251 -37.64 11.98 23.50
C ASP A 251 -38.74 11.42 22.60
N THR A 252 -39.93 12.00 22.68
CA THR A 252 -41.05 11.64 21.80
C THR A 252 -41.08 12.60 20.61
N LEU A 253 -40.86 12.08 19.42
CA LEU A 253 -40.84 12.87 18.17
C LEU A 253 -42.19 12.86 17.47
N ILE A 254 -42.54 13.98 16.85
CA ILE A 254 -43.68 14.10 15.96
C ILE A 254 -43.20 13.73 14.55
N THR A 255 -43.79 12.69 13.97
CA THR A 255 -43.34 12.14 12.68
C THR A 255 -44.24 12.54 11.51
N GLU A 256 -45.48 12.95 11.78
CA GLU A 256 -46.44 13.36 10.75
C GLU A 256 -46.89 14.81 10.97
N GLY A 257 -47.11 15.55 9.88
CA GLY A 257 -47.57 16.93 9.90
C GLY A 257 -46.51 17.97 10.31
N VAL A 258 -45.23 17.56 10.37
CA VAL A 258 -44.13 18.42 10.86
C VAL A 258 -43.96 19.74 10.11
N GLY A 259 -44.29 19.80 8.81
CA GLY A 259 -44.18 21.02 8.02
C GLY A 259 -45.19 22.15 8.39
N GLN A 260 -46.23 21.82 9.17
CA GLN A 260 -47.24 22.77 9.61
C GLN A 260 -47.07 23.19 11.09
N LEU A 261 -46.13 22.57 11.83
CA LEU A 261 -45.92 22.84 13.23
C LEU A 261 -45.16 24.13 13.44
N LYS A 262 -45.50 24.79 14.55
CA LYS A 262 -44.76 25.95 15.07
C LYS A 262 -44.45 25.70 16.55
N GLU A 263 -43.38 26.34 17.00
CA GLU A 263 -42.96 26.31 18.41
C GLU A 263 -44.15 26.62 19.35
N GLY A 264 -44.36 25.76 20.34
CA GLY A 264 -45.42 25.90 21.35
C GLY A 264 -46.81 25.47 20.90
N MET A 265 -47.02 24.99 19.68
CA MET A 265 -48.33 24.56 19.17
C MET A 265 -48.82 23.33 19.96
N ILE A 266 -50.11 23.35 20.36
CA ILE A 266 -50.72 22.21 21.04
C ILE A 266 -50.94 21.08 20.02
N VAL A 267 -50.46 19.90 20.35
CA VAL A 267 -50.52 18.72 19.47
C VAL A 267 -51.22 17.58 20.22
N THR A 268 -52.22 17.00 19.61
CA THR A 268 -52.90 15.81 20.14
C THR A 268 -52.26 14.60 19.40
N PRO A 269 -51.53 13.72 20.15
CA PRO A 269 -50.88 12.58 19.53
C PRO A 269 -51.92 11.59 18.98
N LYS A 270 -51.80 11.25 17.69
CA LYS A 270 -52.48 10.10 17.11
C LYS A 270 -51.55 8.92 17.30
N THR A 271 -51.80 8.09 18.32
CA THR A 271 -50.93 6.95 18.61
C THR A 271 -51.04 5.92 17.48
N THR A 272 -50.08 5.87 16.62
CA THR A 272 -49.88 4.71 15.74
C THR A 272 -49.12 3.68 16.56
N LYS A 273 -49.74 2.56 16.89
CA LYS A 273 -49.04 1.41 17.46
C LYS A 273 -48.01 0.94 16.44
N PRO A 274 -46.80 0.49 16.87
CA PRO A 274 -45.79 -0.08 16.01
C PRO A 274 -46.24 -1.33 15.29
#